data_996f1b1953919e6be13125de256f88f6
#
_entry.id   996f1b1953919e6be13125de256f88f6
#
_cell.length_a   1.000
_cell.length_b   1.000
_cell.length_c   1.000
_cell.angle_alpha   90.00
_cell.angle_beta   90.00
_cell.angle_gamma   90.00
#
_symmetry.space_group_name_H-M   'P 1'
#
loop_
_entity.id
_entity.type
_entity.pdbx_description
1 polymer ?
#
loop_
_entity_poly.entity_id
_entity_poly.type
_entity_poly.pdbx_seq_one_letter_code
_entity_poly.pdbx_strand_id
1 'polypeptide(L)'
;MRLNRKSFPMLAVTLLATAAFTTQGFTNGFQTSTAEAKGSSKKDATWLAGDHHVHSEWSVGWDNSTTPPTRIKGGDAIYPITKNAQMANSYGVDWMVSTDHGGPNHSKVNLEEAYPEVLKAREAVPGMILFYGMEFDTPAADHSSLIIPKSDQESQTLYNIESKFNKRDPYPTDPQRDTESNMIDALNYMKDLEEPPVLFANHPARSANADGAWGQDTPQEFRNWNDAAPNVSVGMEGAPGHQAGAINPDGSIDPKGSRGAYGSFPTMGGFDQMSAKVGGLWDSMLGEGRHWWITSTSDSHVNWRDGGSDFWPGEYSKTYVKAEKTHADILDGLRNGRVFVTTGDLINELDVTAQAVGKSPAHAESNGNRASIGETLNIPKKDGSDVTFTIRFKDPNAVNSHGDTPKVNRVDLIMGEVTGKVENRSTASNPTTKVVARFDESNWKQDGEYMTITYTLKNVDKDSYIRVRGTNTNELEPSVDPKGEDPWKDLWFYSNPIFMNLK
;
A
#
# COMPACT_ATOMS: atom_id res chain seq x y z
N MET A 1 54.81 2.01 -57.05
CA MET A 1 56.10 2.32 -56.42
C MET A 1 56.04 1.81 -54.99
N ARG A 2 56.52 0.62 -54.84
CA ARG A 2 57.64 0.09 -54.05
C ARG A 2 57.87 0.76 -52.68
N LEU A 3 57.50 -0.09 -51.56
CA LEU A 3 58.39 -0.65 -50.52
C LEU A 3 58.78 0.37 -49.41
N ASN A 4 58.68 0.08 -48.14
CA ASN A 4 59.43 -0.95 -47.43
C ASN A 4 58.91 -1.24 -46.00
N ARG A 5 58.97 -2.53 -45.61
CA ARG A 5 58.81 -3.09 -44.26
C ARG A 5 60.03 -2.76 -43.38
N LYS A 6 59.81 -2.70 -42.06
CA LYS A 6 60.81 -3.21 -41.12
C LYS A 6 60.12 -3.75 -39.87
N SER A 7 60.42 -4.98 -39.58
CA SER A 7 60.02 -5.83 -38.43
C SER A 7 61.19 -5.91 -37.42
N PHE A 8 60.78 -6.40 -36.19
CA PHE A 8 61.54 -7.11 -35.14
C PHE A 8 61.91 -6.34 -33.86
N PRO A 9 62.03 -7.10 -32.71
CA PRO A 9 61.52 -8.40 -32.29
C PRO A 9 60.90 -8.46 -30.87
N MET A 10 60.30 -9.61 -30.64
CA MET A 10 59.76 -10.19 -29.43
C MET A 10 60.85 -10.48 -28.37
N LEU A 11 60.54 -10.27 -27.07
CA LEU A 11 61.27 -10.92 -26.01
C LEU A 11 60.26 -11.54 -25.02
N ALA A 12 60.24 -12.85 -24.99
CA ALA A 12 59.47 -13.67 -24.07
C ALA A 12 60.29 -13.91 -22.77
N VAL A 13 59.68 -13.69 -21.64
CA VAL A 13 60.19 -14.19 -20.36
C VAL A 13 59.19 -15.11 -19.73
N THR A 14 59.54 -16.39 -19.66
CA THR A 14 58.76 -17.45 -19.01
C THR A 14 59.20 -17.52 -17.56
N LEU A 15 58.24 -17.37 -16.65
CA LEU A 15 58.43 -17.73 -15.23
C LEU A 15 57.49 -18.92 -14.89
N LEU A 16 58.09 -20.03 -14.60
CA LEU A 16 57.42 -21.21 -13.98
C LEU A 16 57.25 -20.92 -12.52
N ALA A 17 55.99 -21.03 -12.00
CA ALA A 17 55.72 -21.17 -10.59
C ALA A 17 54.89 -22.46 -10.36
N THR A 18 55.49 -23.40 -9.67
CA THR A 18 54.89 -24.64 -9.21
C THR A 18 53.90 -24.33 -8.07
N ALA A 19 52.61 -24.68 -8.25
CA ALA A 19 51.64 -24.65 -7.15
C ALA A 19 51.35 -26.06 -6.64
N ALA A 20 51.54 -26.28 -5.35
CA ALA A 20 51.18 -27.51 -4.67
C ALA A 20 49.65 -27.51 -4.39
N PHE A 21 48.99 -28.58 -4.77
CA PHE A 21 47.59 -28.83 -4.46
C PHE A 21 47.45 -29.34 -3.02
N THR A 22 46.76 -28.56 -2.17
CA THR A 22 46.18 -29.08 -0.91
C THR A 22 44.66 -29.15 -1.09
N THR A 23 44.11 -30.35 -1.04
CA THR A 23 42.68 -30.64 -1.01
C THR A 23 42.13 -30.29 0.37
N GLN A 24 41.33 -29.22 0.47
CA GLN A 24 40.42 -29.01 1.62
C GLN A 24 38.99 -29.20 1.15
N GLY A 25 38.30 -30.09 1.86
CA GLY A 25 36.89 -30.41 1.58
C GLY A 25 35.96 -29.23 1.85
N PHE A 26 35.14 -28.90 0.87
CA PHE A 26 34.06 -27.96 1.02
C PHE A 26 32.84 -28.66 1.61
N THR A 27 32.52 -28.39 2.86
CA THR A 27 31.19 -28.62 3.42
C THR A 27 30.36 -27.39 3.09
N ASN A 28 29.41 -27.53 2.17
CA ASN A 28 28.41 -26.49 1.88
C ASN A 28 27.47 -26.36 3.07
N GLY A 29 27.72 -25.39 3.94
CA GLY A 29 26.75 -24.88 4.88
C GLY A 29 25.94 -23.78 4.16
N PHE A 30 24.69 -24.05 3.84
CA PHE A 30 23.73 -23.01 3.47
C PHE A 30 23.52 -22.10 4.67
N GLN A 31 24.15 -20.93 4.69
CA GLN A 31 23.74 -19.84 5.56
C GLN A 31 22.57 -19.12 4.91
N THR A 32 21.38 -19.35 5.41
CA THR A 32 20.23 -18.45 5.20
C THR A 32 20.54 -17.15 5.93
N SER A 33 20.94 -16.13 5.19
CA SER A 33 20.99 -14.77 5.73
C SER A 33 19.54 -14.26 5.90
N THR A 34 18.99 -14.44 7.09
CA THR A 34 17.87 -13.61 7.52
C THR A 34 18.44 -12.22 7.74
N ALA A 35 18.15 -11.29 6.85
CA ALA A 35 18.36 -9.87 7.09
C ALA A 35 17.42 -9.47 8.23
N GLU A 36 17.93 -9.47 9.47
CA GLU A 36 17.26 -8.79 10.58
C GLU A 36 17.26 -7.29 10.25
N ALA A 37 16.07 -6.73 9.92
CA ALA A 37 15.88 -5.30 9.86
C ALA A 37 16.23 -4.74 11.25
N LYS A 38 17.38 -4.08 11.36
CA LYS A 38 17.72 -3.28 12.53
C LYS A 38 16.77 -2.10 12.58
N GLY A 39 15.73 -2.19 13.41
CA GLY A 39 14.86 -1.08 13.73
C GLY A 39 15.67 0.00 14.46
N SER A 40 16.29 0.87 13.71
CA SER A 40 16.76 2.15 14.22
C SER A 40 15.51 3.03 14.32
N SER A 41 15.15 3.47 15.52
CA SER A 41 14.16 4.55 15.66
C SER A 41 14.76 5.79 14.99
N LYS A 42 14.35 6.06 13.76
CA LYS A 42 14.76 7.25 13.03
C LYS A 42 14.18 8.45 13.77
N LYS A 43 15.04 9.30 14.32
CA LYS A 43 14.67 10.42 15.19
C LYS A 43 13.75 11.46 14.54
N ASP A 44 13.68 11.47 13.21
CA ASP A 44 13.03 12.51 12.42
C ASP A 44 11.81 12.01 11.61
N ALA A 45 11.39 10.75 11.79
CA ALA A 45 10.24 10.18 11.10
C ALA A 45 8.93 10.78 11.64
N THR A 46 8.12 11.35 10.74
CA THR A 46 6.80 11.91 11.02
C THR A 46 5.72 11.17 10.23
N TRP A 47 4.46 11.43 10.51
CA TRP A 47 3.36 10.97 9.68
C TRP A 47 3.24 11.86 8.44
N LEU A 48 3.42 11.27 7.26
CA LEU A 48 3.37 11.93 5.96
C LEU A 48 2.14 11.46 5.21
N ALA A 49 1.24 12.38 4.90
CA ALA A 49 0.03 12.12 4.14
C ALA A 49 0.35 11.86 2.67
N GLY A 50 -0.32 10.88 2.05
CA GLY A 50 -0.10 10.59 0.64
C GLY A 50 -1.24 9.85 -0.04
N ASP A 51 -1.08 9.70 -1.36
CA ASP A 51 -1.98 9.00 -2.25
C ASP A 51 -1.17 8.27 -3.33
N HIS A 52 -1.39 6.97 -3.49
CA HIS A 52 -0.63 6.19 -4.46
C HIS A 52 -1.43 5.77 -5.69
N HIS A 53 -2.67 6.28 -5.85
CA HIS A 53 -3.52 5.93 -6.97
C HIS A 53 -4.16 7.20 -7.55
N VAL A 54 -3.47 7.78 -8.54
CA VAL A 54 -3.85 9.06 -9.14
C VAL A 54 -3.59 9.04 -10.64
N HIS A 55 -4.65 9.23 -11.42
CA HIS A 55 -4.61 9.24 -12.88
C HIS A 55 -4.43 10.65 -13.44
N SER A 56 -3.76 10.72 -14.57
CA SER A 56 -3.56 11.95 -15.33
C SER A 56 -4.12 11.83 -16.75
N GLU A 57 -4.03 12.89 -17.54
CA GLU A 57 -4.41 12.87 -18.96
C GLU A 57 -3.63 11.84 -19.80
N TRP A 58 -2.61 11.17 -19.20
CA TRP A 58 -1.87 10.05 -19.78
C TRP A 58 -2.50 8.69 -19.49
N SER A 59 -3.53 8.62 -18.65
CA SER A 59 -4.53 7.54 -18.60
C SER A 59 -5.42 7.72 -19.81
N VAL A 60 -4.97 7.18 -20.95
CA VAL A 60 -5.56 7.50 -22.26
C VAL A 60 -6.75 6.61 -22.59
N GLY A 61 -7.76 7.18 -23.28
CA GLY A 61 -8.75 6.40 -24.01
C GLY A 61 -8.19 5.85 -25.32
N TRP A 62 -8.93 4.95 -25.96
CA TRP A 62 -8.51 4.26 -27.18
C TRP A 62 -9.58 4.34 -28.28
N ASP A 63 -9.21 4.84 -29.46
CA ASP A 63 -10.03 4.72 -30.67
C ASP A 63 -9.78 3.36 -31.34
N ASN A 64 -10.67 2.42 -31.07
CA ASN A 64 -10.61 1.05 -31.62
C ASN A 64 -11.07 0.95 -33.08
N SER A 65 -11.45 2.05 -33.72
CA SER A 65 -11.75 2.09 -35.17
C SER A 65 -10.48 2.05 -36.02
N THR A 66 -9.32 2.30 -35.44
CA THR A 66 -8.01 2.25 -36.09
C THR A 66 -7.26 0.95 -35.77
N THR A 67 -6.23 0.60 -36.59
CA THR A 67 -5.39 -0.57 -36.40
C THR A 67 -3.91 -0.20 -36.60
N PRO A 68 -3.09 -0.19 -35.54
CA PRO A 68 -3.42 -0.36 -34.11
C PRO A 68 -4.40 0.71 -33.60
N PRO A 69 -5.06 0.48 -32.44
CA PRO A 69 -5.87 1.49 -31.79
C PRO A 69 -5.10 2.78 -31.56
N THR A 70 -5.75 3.91 -31.87
CA THR A 70 -5.17 5.22 -31.64
C THR A 70 -5.53 5.72 -30.25
N ARG A 71 -4.53 6.16 -29.48
CA ARG A 71 -4.76 6.71 -28.15
C ARG A 71 -5.46 8.07 -28.21
N ILE A 72 -6.28 8.34 -27.21
CA ILE A 72 -6.95 9.62 -26.98
C ILE A 72 -6.47 10.15 -25.63
N LYS A 73 -5.56 11.12 -25.65
CA LYS A 73 -5.06 11.78 -24.44
C LYS A 73 -6.22 12.48 -23.72
N GLY A 74 -6.35 12.33 -22.42
CA GLY A 74 -7.47 12.82 -21.64
C GLY A 74 -8.78 12.07 -21.88
N GLY A 75 -8.73 10.86 -22.46
CA GLY A 75 -9.90 10.06 -22.79
C GLY A 75 -10.44 9.22 -21.65
N ASP A 76 -9.65 9.09 -20.59
CA ASP A 76 -10.01 8.39 -19.36
C ASP A 76 -9.92 9.35 -18.17
N ALA A 77 -8.74 9.86 -17.82
CA ALA A 77 -8.56 10.95 -16.86
C ALA A 77 -8.13 12.24 -17.57
N ILE A 78 -8.50 13.39 -17.03
CA ILE A 78 -8.46 14.66 -17.78
C ILE A 78 -7.40 15.67 -17.32
N TYR A 79 -6.79 15.46 -16.15
CA TYR A 79 -5.90 16.47 -15.58
C TYR A 79 -4.43 16.18 -15.87
N PRO A 80 -3.61 17.22 -16.16
CA PRO A 80 -2.17 17.07 -16.20
C PRO A 80 -1.59 16.61 -14.85
N ILE A 81 -0.50 15.85 -14.87
CA ILE A 81 0.22 15.40 -13.65
C ILE A 81 0.53 16.58 -12.71
N THR A 82 0.98 17.71 -13.27
CA THR A 82 1.26 18.93 -12.50
C THR A 82 0.02 19.46 -11.78
N LYS A 83 -1.17 19.38 -12.40
CA LYS A 83 -2.42 19.80 -11.76
C LYS A 83 -2.76 18.91 -10.58
N ASN A 84 -2.66 17.59 -10.75
CA ASN A 84 -2.89 16.64 -9.66
C ASN A 84 -1.94 16.89 -8.49
N ALA A 85 -0.64 17.09 -8.75
CA ALA A 85 0.35 17.40 -7.73
C ALA A 85 0.05 18.72 -6.99
N GLN A 86 -0.39 19.77 -7.71
CA GLN A 86 -0.80 21.04 -7.11
C GLN A 86 -2.03 20.89 -6.21
N MET A 87 -3.03 20.13 -6.67
CA MET A 87 -4.23 19.86 -5.88
C MET A 87 -3.92 19.02 -4.65
N ALA A 88 -3.17 17.94 -4.79
CA ALA A 88 -2.69 17.13 -3.69
C ALA A 88 -1.96 17.97 -2.62
N ASN A 89 -1.03 18.82 -3.05
CA ASN A 89 -0.34 19.74 -2.15
C ASN A 89 -1.29 20.70 -1.43
N SER A 90 -2.35 21.18 -2.11
CA SER A 90 -3.34 22.07 -1.50
C SER A 90 -4.21 21.39 -0.43
N TYR A 91 -4.34 20.06 -0.49
CA TYR A 91 -5.02 19.23 0.51
C TYR A 91 -4.06 18.62 1.54
N GLY A 92 -2.83 19.13 1.61
CA GLY A 92 -1.85 18.73 2.64
C GLY A 92 -1.22 17.36 2.42
N VAL A 93 -1.14 16.91 1.17
CA VAL A 93 -0.46 15.67 0.80
C VAL A 93 1.05 15.92 0.68
N ASP A 94 1.85 15.10 1.36
CA ASP A 94 3.31 15.16 1.37
C ASP A 94 3.94 14.35 0.24
N TRP A 95 3.26 13.27 -0.21
CA TRP A 95 3.73 12.39 -1.28
C TRP A 95 2.58 11.87 -2.15
N MET A 96 2.84 11.69 -3.44
CA MET A 96 1.87 11.19 -4.41
C MET A 96 2.57 10.26 -5.42
N VAL A 97 1.82 9.32 -5.99
CA VAL A 97 2.26 8.53 -7.14
C VAL A 97 1.38 8.87 -8.35
N SER A 98 1.99 9.12 -9.51
CA SER A 98 1.25 9.17 -10.77
C SER A 98 1.12 7.75 -11.31
N THR A 99 -0.12 7.26 -11.49
CA THR A 99 -0.43 5.84 -11.76
C THR A 99 -1.42 5.69 -12.90
N ASP A 100 -1.03 6.15 -14.08
CA ASP A 100 -1.89 6.06 -15.27
C ASP A 100 -2.13 4.60 -15.69
N HIS A 101 -3.29 4.32 -16.29
CA HIS A 101 -3.66 3.04 -16.87
C HIS A 101 -2.74 2.64 -18.03
N GLY A 102 -2.62 1.33 -18.26
CA GLY A 102 -1.99 0.78 -19.46
C GLY A 102 -2.91 0.72 -20.68
N GLY A 103 -2.49 -0.02 -21.70
CA GLY A 103 -3.20 -0.28 -22.93
C GLY A 103 -2.26 -0.56 -24.10
N PRO A 104 -2.73 -0.71 -25.35
CA PRO A 104 -1.91 -1.07 -26.50
C PRO A 104 -0.67 -0.18 -26.70
N ASN A 105 0.54 -0.74 -26.49
CA ASN A 105 1.83 -0.02 -26.56
C ASN A 105 1.96 1.16 -25.59
N HIS A 106 1.23 1.17 -24.48
CA HIS A 106 1.23 2.27 -23.52
C HIS A 106 2.55 2.43 -22.77
N SER A 107 3.34 1.37 -22.66
CA SER A 107 4.69 1.41 -22.10
C SER A 107 5.58 2.49 -22.73
N LYS A 108 5.43 2.73 -24.06
CA LYS A 108 6.12 3.82 -24.75
C LYS A 108 5.57 5.20 -24.39
N VAL A 109 4.26 5.31 -24.18
CA VAL A 109 3.62 6.55 -23.72
C VAL A 109 4.17 6.94 -22.37
N ASN A 110 4.27 5.98 -21.45
CA ASN A 110 4.86 6.20 -20.14
C ASN A 110 6.31 6.66 -20.23
N LEU A 111 7.14 5.99 -21.06
CA LEU A 111 8.57 6.32 -21.19
C LEU A 111 8.81 7.67 -21.85
N GLU A 112 8.13 7.93 -22.97
CA GLU A 112 8.49 9.02 -23.89
C GLU A 112 7.70 10.31 -23.62
N GLU A 113 6.50 10.22 -23.02
CA GLU A 113 5.57 11.34 -22.94
C GLU A 113 5.14 11.66 -21.51
N ALA A 114 4.67 10.67 -20.73
CA ALA A 114 4.22 10.92 -19.36
C ALA A 114 5.39 11.24 -18.41
N TYR A 115 6.49 10.50 -18.50
CA TYR A 115 7.64 10.72 -17.62
C TYR A 115 8.25 12.13 -17.71
N PRO A 116 8.44 12.76 -18.89
CA PRO A 116 8.83 14.16 -18.97
C PRO A 116 7.90 15.11 -18.21
N GLU A 117 6.60 14.80 -18.10
CA GLU A 117 5.67 15.62 -17.32
C GLU A 117 5.76 15.37 -15.81
N VAL A 118 6.09 14.15 -15.39
CA VAL A 118 6.45 13.87 -13.99
C VAL A 118 7.63 14.75 -13.54
N LEU A 119 8.66 14.89 -14.39
CA LEU A 119 9.81 15.75 -14.08
C LEU A 119 9.40 17.22 -13.93
N LYS A 120 8.56 17.73 -14.84
CA LYS A 120 7.99 19.10 -14.73
C LYS A 120 7.13 19.28 -13.47
N ALA A 121 6.33 18.27 -13.12
CA ALA A 121 5.51 18.33 -11.91
C ALA A 121 6.36 18.37 -10.63
N ARG A 122 7.47 17.62 -10.59
CA ARG A 122 8.47 17.69 -9.49
C ARG A 122 9.10 19.09 -9.37
N GLU A 123 9.38 19.75 -10.48
CA GLU A 123 9.87 21.12 -10.48
C GLU A 123 8.80 22.13 -10.04
N ALA A 124 7.56 21.92 -10.44
CA ALA A 124 6.45 22.82 -10.14
C ALA A 124 5.97 22.72 -8.67
N VAL A 125 6.15 21.57 -8.02
CA VAL A 125 5.73 21.33 -6.62
C VAL A 125 6.90 20.71 -5.83
N PRO A 126 7.99 21.45 -5.60
CA PRO A 126 9.23 20.89 -5.02
C PRO A 126 9.10 20.45 -3.56
N GLY A 127 8.03 20.85 -2.87
CA GLY A 127 7.75 20.43 -1.50
C GLY A 127 7.11 19.04 -1.38
N MET A 128 6.63 18.47 -2.50
CA MET A 128 5.99 17.15 -2.56
C MET A 128 6.97 16.08 -3.03
N ILE A 129 6.89 14.91 -2.44
CA ILE A 129 7.57 13.72 -2.93
C ILE A 129 6.68 13.07 -3.99
N LEU A 130 7.01 13.26 -5.27
CA LEU A 130 6.26 12.68 -6.39
C LEU A 130 6.98 11.44 -6.93
N PHE A 131 6.36 10.26 -6.74
CA PHE A 131 6.78 9.01 -7.35
C PHE A 131 6.23 8.86 -8.76
N TYR A 132 6.90 8.03 -9.54
CA TYR A 132 6.43 7.53 -10.81
C TYR A 132 6.02 6.07 -10.68
N GLY A 133 4.90 5.72 -11.30
CA GLY A 133 4.33 4.39 -11.27
C GLY A 133 3.29 4.23 -12.36
N MET A 134 2.44 3.23 -12.21
CA MET A 134 1.25 3.02 -13.04
C MET A 134 0.19 2.23 -12.27
N GLU A 135 -1.04 2.35 -12.69
CA GLU A 135 -2.04 1.35 -12.41
C GLU A 135 -1.83 0.19 -13.38
N PHE A 136 -1.15 -0.85 -12.88
CA PHE A 136 -0.75 -2.00 -13.66
C PHE A 136 -1.97 -2.87 -13.96
N ASP A 137 -2.26 -3.12 -15.25
CA ASP A 137 -3.28 -4.07 -15.68
C ASP A 137 -2.81 -5.49 -15.33
N THR A 138 -3.16 -5.94 -14.14
CA THR A 138 -2.59 -7.11 -13.50
C THR A 138 -3.00 -8.38 -14.22
N PRO A 139 -2.04 -9.22 -14.67
CA PRO A 139 -2.37 -10.50 -15.30
C PRO A 139 -3.27 -11.38 -14.44
N ALA A 140 -4.34 -11.90 -15.01
CA ALA A 140 -5.38 -12.73 -14.40
C ALA A 140 -6.20 -12.09 -13.27
N ALA A 141 -5.99 -10.82 -12.96
CA ALA A 141 -6.64 -10.11 -11.87
C ALA A 141 -7.18 -8.75 -12.34
N ASP A 142 -7.60 -7.85 -11.43
CA ASP A 142 -8.05 -6.51 -11.79
C ASP A 142 -6.83 -5.59 -12.01
N HIS A 143 -6.58 -4.61 -11.16
CA HIS A 143 -5.49 -3.65 -11.27
C HIS A 143 -4.62 -3.64 -10.02
N SER A 144 -3.42 -3.08 -10.15
CA SER A 144 -2.54 -2.86 -9.01
C SER A 144 -1.75 -1.55 -9.16
N SER A 145 -1.65 -0.76 -8.11
CA SER A 145 -0.71 0.36 -8.06
C SER A 145 0.71 -0.14 -7.97
N LEU A 146 1.49 0.11 -9.00
CA LEU A 146 2.93 -0.19 -9.07
C LEU A 146 3.72 1.09 -8.82
N ILE A 147 4.51 1.12 -7.74
CA ILE A 147 5.29 2.28 -7.30
C ILE A 147 6.76 2.00 -7.56
N ILE A 148 7.36 2.75 -8.50
CA ILE A 148 8.77 2.58 -8.87
C ILE A 148 9.68 3.37 -7.92
N PRO A 149 10.76 2.77 -7.40
CA PRO A 149 11.77 3.48 -6.62
C PRO A 149 12.36 4.63 -7.43
N LYS A 150 12.56 5.80 -6.78
CA LYS A 150 13.14 6.98 -7.43
C LYS A 150 14.62 6.74 -7.74
N SER A 151 14.94 6.71 -9.03
CA SER A 151 16.31 6.59 -9.53
C SER A 151 16.45 7.26 -10.91
N ASP A 152 17.66 7.29 -11.46
CA ASP A 152 17.88 7.75 -12.84
C ASP A 152 17.33 6.76 -13.88
N GLN A 153 16.96 5.54 -13.46
CA GLN A 153 16.42 4.49 -14.30
C GLN A 153 14.92 4.24 -14.09
N GLU A 154 14.23 5.04 -13.26
CA GLU A 154 12.84 4.77 -12.87
C GLU A 154 11.89 4.64 -14.07
N SER A 155 12.02 5.49 -15.11
CA SER A 155 11.18 5.42 -16.32
C SER A 155 11.48 4.17 -17.16
N GLN A 156 12.75 3.79 -17.27
CA GLN A 156 13.15 2.59 -17.99
C GLN A 156 12.72 1.33 -17.23
N THR A 157 12.76 1.37 -15.90
CA THR A 157 12.28 0.28 -15.03
C THR A 157 10.78 0.07 -15.24
N LEU A 158 9.97 1.14 -15.20
CA LEU A 158 8.54 1.05 -15.47
C LEU A 158 8.27 0.51 -16.87
N TYR A 159 8.92 1.06 -17.90
CA TYR A 159 8.81 0.58 -19.29
C TYR A 159 9.09 -0.93 -19.39
N ASN A 160 10.16 -1.40 -18.75
CA ASN A 160 10.54 -2.82 -18.80
C ASN A 160 9.52 -3.73 -18.14
N ILE A 161 8.89 -3.30 -17.04
CA ILE A 161 7.85 -4.06 -16.36
C ILE A 161 6.57 -4.07 -17.20
N GLU A 162 6.10 -2.90 -17.60
CA GLU A 162 4.86 -2.74 -18.38
C GLU A 162 4.94 -3.49 -19.70
N SER A 163 5.96 -3.22 -20.53
CA SER A 163 6.11 -3.84 -21.85
C SER A 163 6.26 -5.37 -21.83
N LYS A 164 6.79 -5.93 -20.73
CA LYS A 164 6.97 -7.38 -20.59
C LYS A 164 5.76 -8.09 -20.01
N PHE A 165 5.05 -7.48 -19.05
CA PHE A 165 4.13 -8.20 -18.17
C PHE A 165 2.71 -7.62 -18.13
N ASN A 166 2.50 -6.31 -18.42
CA ASN A 166 1.15 -5.74 -18.43
C ASN A 166 0.27 -6.48 -19.45
N LYS A 167 -0.94 -6.91 -19.01
CA LYS A 167 -1.79 -7.75 -19.86
C LYS A 167 -2.35 -7.00 -21.08
N ARG A 168 -2.44 -5.66 -21.02
CA ARG A 168 -3.01 -4.82 -22.10
C ARG A 168 -1.97 -4.17 -23.00
N ASP A 169 -0.67 -4.18 -22.65
CA ASP A 169 0.38 -3.51 -23.45
C ASP A 169 0.62 -4.14 -24.84
N PRO A 170 0.61 -5.47 -25.04
CA PRO A 170 0.89 -6.05 -26.36
C PRO A 170 -0.21 -5.75 -27.38
N TYR A 171 0.22 -5.36 -28.60
CA TYR A 171 -0.68 -5.27 -29.75
C TYR A 171 -0.09 -6.04 -30.96
N PRO A 172 -0.85 -6.98 -31.57
CA PRO A 172 -2.19 -7.45 -31.14
C PRO A 172 -2.16 -8.08 -29.75
N THR A 173 -3.34 -8.13 -29.11
CA THR A 173 -3.51 -8.71 -27.77
C THR A 173 -2.93 -10.12 -27.69
N ASP A 174 -2.18 -10.40 -26.66
CA ASP A 174 -1.58 -11.70 -26.37
C ASP A 174 -2.27 -12.35 -25.16
N PRO A 175 -3.08 -13.40 -25.33
CA PRO A 175 -3.77 -14.08 -24.23
C PRO A 175 -2.82 -14.67 -23.17
N GLN A 176 -1.56 -14.94 -23.49
CA GLN A 176 -0.58 -15.43 -22.51
C GLN A 176 -0.19 -14.36 -21.49
N ARG A 177 -0.44 -13.09 -21.81
CA ARG A 177 -0.23 -11.96 -20.90
C ARG A 177 -1.24 -11.92 -19.77
N ASP A 178 -2.45 -12.45 -19.96
CA ASP A 178 -3.52 -12.45 -18.94
C ASP A 178 -3.63 -13.80 -18.25
N THR A 179 -2.55 -14.20 -17.58
CA THR A 179 -2.48 -15.47 -16.83
C THR A 179 -1.79 -15.25 -15.48
N GLU A 180 -2.17 -16.04 -14.46
CA GLU A 180 -1.53 -16.01 -13.14
C GLU A 180 -0.03 -16.34 -13.24
N SER A 181 0.37 -17.23 -14.16
CA SER A 181 1.79 -17.53 -14.40
C SER A 181 2.56 -16.27 -14.82
N ASN A 182 2.00 -15.44 -15.71
CA ASN A 182 2.63 -14.18 -16.12
C ASN A 182 2.72 -13.19 -14.95
N MET A 183 1.72 -13.17 -14.05
CA MET A 183 1.80 -12.34 -12.84
C MET A 183 2.91 -12.82 -11.91
N ILE A 184 3.05 -14.11 -11.68
CA ILE A 184 4.14 -14.67 -10.87
C ILE A 184 5.51 -14.39 -11.49
N ASP A 185 5.64 -14.48 -12.82
CA ASP A 185 6.86 -14.13 -13.54
C ASP A 185 7.19 -12.62 -13.40
N ALA A 186 6.17 -11.75 -13.46
CA ALA A 186 6.33 -10.31 -13.21
C ALA A 186 6.84 -10.03 -11.79
N LEU A 187 6.24 -10.67 -10.79
CA LEU A 187 6.65 -10.52 -9.38
C LEU A 187 8.08 -11.03 -9.15
N ASN A 188 8.44 -12.17 -9.74
CA ASN A 188 9.81 -12.67 -9.66
C ASN A 188 10.81 -11.72 -10.34
N TYR A 189 10.47 -11.19 -11.52
CA TYR A 189 11.28 -10.17 -12.18
C TYR A 189 11.47 -8.93 -11.32
N MET A 190 10.38 -8.38 -10.77
CA MET A 190 10.41 -7.19 -9.91
C MET A 190 11.20 -7.40 -8.62
N LYS A 191 11.06 -8.56 -7.99
CA LYS A 191 11.80 -8.94 -6.77
C LYS A 191 13.31 -8.97 -6.98
N ASP A 192 13.77 -9.35 -8.18
CA ASP A 192 15.18 -9.53 -8.50
C ASP A 192 15.84 -8.23 -9.01
N LEU A 193 15.11 -7.10 -9.09
CA LEU A 193 15.68 -5.79 -9.37
C LEU A 193 16.56 -5.32 -8.20
N GLU A 194 17.57 -4.49 -8.49
CA GLU A 194 18.44 -3.89 -7.48
C GLU A 194 17.64 -3.07 -6.45
N GLU A 195 16.66 -2.32 -6.93
CA GLU A 195 15.68 -1.59 -6.12
C GLU A 195 14.27 -2.09 -6.48
N PRO A 196 13.74 -3.10 -5.77
CA PRO A 196 12.42 -3.65 -6.05
C PRO A 196 11.31 -2.61 -5.87
N PRO A 197 10.30 -2.55 -6.78
CA PRO A 197 9.13 -1.70 -6.61
C PRO A 197 8.22 -2.19 -5.49
N VAL A 198 7.17 -1.43 -5.20
CA VAL A 198 6.07 -1.85 -4.31
C VAL A 198 4.79 -1.91 -5.12
N LEU A 199 3.97 -2.92 -4.84
CA LEU A 199 2.71 -3.18 -5.53
C LEU A 199 1.59 -3.41 -4.50
N PHE A 200 0.47 -2.69 -4.68
CA PHE A 200 -0.79 -2.86 -3.96
C PHE A 200 -1.89 -3.23 -4.94
N ALA A 201 -2.70 -4.25 -4.62
CA ALA A 201 -3.91 -4.54 -5.38
C ALA A 201 -4.92 -3.39 -5.21
N ASN A 202 -5.44 -2.85 -6.32
CA ASN A 202 -6.39 -1.74 -6.31
C ASN A 202 -7.82 -2.26 -6.22
N HIS A 203 -8.70 -1.52 -5.52
CA HIS A 203 -10.15 -1.78 -5.42
C HIS A 203 -10.52 -3.27 -5.51
N PRO A 204 -9.97 -4.14 -4.62
CA PRO A 204 -9.82 -5.58 -4.88
C PRO A 204 -11.14 -6.34 -5.01
N ALA A 205 -12.23 -5.90 -4.37
CA ALA A 205 -13.54 -6.53 -4.54
C ALA A 205 -14.50 -5.73 -5.43
N ARG A 206 -13.99 -4.80 -6.29
CA ARG A 206 -14.84 -3.95 -7.15
C ARG A 206 -15.78 -4.75 -8.05
N SER A 207 -15.32 -5.86 -8.58
CA SER A 207 -16.09 -6.75 -9.46
C SER A 207 -16.86 -7.85 -8.73
N ALA A 208 -16.85 -7.88 -7.38
CA ALA A 208 -17.64 -8.81 -6.59
C ALA A 208 -19.14 -8.51 -6.70
N ASN A 209 -19.97 -9.57 -6.67
CA ASN A 209 -21.41 -9.45 -6.83
C ASN A 209 -22.22 -9.78 -5.58
N ALA A 210 -21.56 -10.17 -4.50
CA ALA A 210 -22.19 -10.48 -3.22
C ALA A 210 -21.17 -10.37 -2.08
N ASP A 211 -21.66 -10.36 -0.86
CA ASP A 211 -20.85 -10.49 0.34
C ASP A 211 -20.09 -11.82 0.37
N GLY A 212 -18.77 -11.74 0.61
CA GLY A 212 -17.86 -12.91 0.60
C GLY A 212 -17.66 -13.54 -0.78
N ALA A 213 -18.16 -12.91 -1.85
CA ALA A 213 -17.78 -13.22 -3.22
C ALA A 213 -16.58 -12.36 -3.62
N TRP A 214 -15.74 -12.92 -4.46
CA TRP A 214 -14.53 -12.29 -4.95
C TRP A 214 -14.70 -12.02 -6.45
N GLY A 215 -14.24 -10.86 -6.89
CA GLY A 215 -14.29 -10.49 -8.29
C GLY A 215 -13.15 -11.10 -9.08
N GLN A 216 -12.38 -10.26 -9.75
CA GLN A 216 -11.20 -10.68 -10.49
C GLN A 216 -10.02 -11.00 -9.55
N ASP A 217 -9.95 -10.33 -8.39
CA ASP A 217 -8.94 -10.61 -7.37
C ASP A 217 -9.47 -11.64 -6.36
N THR A 218 -8.67 -12.64 -6.06
CA THR A 218 -9.06 -13.74 -5.18
C THR A 218 -8.11 -13.91 -3.98
N PRO A 219 -8.60 -14.49 -2.87
CA PRO A 219 -7.76 -14.82 -1.72
C PRO A 219 -6.57 -15.73 -2.07
N GLN A 220 -6.71 -16.60 -3.07
CA GLN A 220 -5.65 -17.48 -3.53
C GLN A 220 -4.55 -16.70 -4.25
N GLU A 221 -4.91 -15.80 -5.16
CA GLU A 221 -3.95 -14.96 -5.90
C GLU A 221 -3.13 -14.09 -4.97
N PHE A 222 -3.75 -13.41 -4.02
CA PHE A 222 -3.02 -12.60 -3.03
C PHE A 222 -1.99 -13.41 -2.24
N ARG A 223 -2.33 -14.65 -1.88
CA ARG A 223 -1.37 -15.56 -1.23
C ARG A 223 -0.24 -15.97 -2.16
N ASN A 224 -0.55 -16.26 -3.42
CA ASN A 224 0.44 -16.64 -4.41
C ASN A 224 1.39 -15.47 -4.69
N TRP A 225 0.87 -14.25 -4.82
CA TRP A 225 1.67 -13.05 -5.04
C TRP A 225 2.58 -12.74 -3.85
N ASN A 226 2.02 -12.76 -2.63
CA ASN A 226 2.80 -12.51 -1.42
C ASN A 226 3.84 -13.62 -1.17
N ASP A 227 3.56 -14.89 -1.54
CA ASP A 227 4.55 -15.96 -1.47
C ASP A 227 5.67 -15.81 -2.51
N ALA A 228 5.36 -15.33 -3.72
CA ALA A 228 6.34 -15.13 -4.78
C ALA A 228 7.30 -13.98 -4.48
N ALA A 229 6.76 -12.84 -4.02
CA ALA A 229 7.52 -11.62 -3.79
C ALA A 229 6.95 -10.81 -2.60
N PRO A 230 7.17 -11.23 -1.35
CA PRO A 230 6.58 -10.59 -0.16
C PRO A 230 7.02 -9.13 0.06
N ASN A 231 8.14 -8.71 -0.54
CA ASN A 231 8.65 -7.35 -0.48
C ASN A 231 8.21 -6.48 -1.66
N VAL A 232 7.49 -7.05 -2.64
CA VAL A 232 6.93 -6.36 -3.80
C VAL A 232 5.42 -6.28 -3.67
N SER A 233 4.72 -7.42 -3.63
CA SER A 233 3.28 -7.47 -3.42
C SER A 233 3.00 -7.46 -1.93
N VAL A 234 2.74 -6.27 -1.41
CA VAL A 234 2.75 -6.00 0.04
C VAL A 234 1.37 -5.73 0.63
N GLY A 235 0.32 -5.61 -0.20
CA GLY A 235 -1.00 -5.26 0.31
C GLY A 235 -2.03 -4.95 -0.75
N MET A 236 -3.08 -4.27 -0.31
CA MET A 236 -4.23 -3.88 -1.13
C MET A 236 -4.81 -2.54 -0.69
N GLU A 237 -5.59 -1.91 -1.54
CA GLU A 237 -6.45 -0.80 -1.12
C GLU A 237 -7.49 -1.31 -0.11
N GLY A 238 -7.44 -0.76 1.08
CA GLY A 238 -8.47 -0.99 2.10
C GLY A 238 -9.67 -0.08 1.91
N ALA A 239 -9.43 1.19 1.56
CA ALA A 239 -10.46 2.14 1.14
C ALA A 239 -10.13 2.59 -0.29
N PRO A 240 -10.89 2.10 -1.29
CA PRO A 240 -10.68 2.45 -2.70
C PRO A 240 -11.14 3.88 -2.99
N GLY A 241 -10.80 4.38 -4.17
CA GLY A 241 -11.21 5.67 -4.67
C GLY A 241 -12.67 5.78 -5.06
N HIS A 242 -13.00 6.75 -5.91
CA HIS A 242 -14.36 7.07 -6.40
C HIS A 242 -15.38 7.32 -5.27
N GLN A 243 -14.92 7.80 -4.12
CA GLN A 243 -15.77 7.99 -2.94
C GLN A 243 -16.82 9.10 -3.11
N ALA A 244 -16.67 9.98 -4.12
CA ALA A 244 -17.62 11.04 -4.43
C ALA A 244 -18.75 10.61 -5.39
N GLY A 245 -18.88 9.33 -5.73
CA GLY A 245 -19.82 8.84 -6.73
C GLY A 245 -21.31 9.07 -6.44
N ALA A 246 -21.65 9.56 -5.25
CA ALA A 246 -23.00 10.01 -4.91
C ALA A 246 -23.11 11.55 -4.79
N ILE A 247 -22.07 12.33 -5.13
CA ILE A 247 -22.08 13.80 -5.00
C ILE A 247 -22.21 14.44 -6.38
N ASN A 248 -23.23 15.28 -6.57
CA ASN A 248 -23.40 16.08 -7.77
C ASN A 248 -22.44 17.28 -7.78
N PRO A 249 -22.15 17.91 -8.96
CA PRO A 249 -21.28 19.09 -9.06
C PRO A 249 -21.71 20.30 -8.22
N ASP A 250 -22.98 20.39 -7.86
CA ASP A 250 -23.52 21.44 -6.99
C ASP A 250 -23.45 21.12 -5.49
N GLY A 251 -22.85 19.94 -5.14
CA GLY A 251 -22.70 19.46 -3.77
C GLY A 251 -23.93 18.72 -3.22
N SER A 252 -25.02 18.61 -3.99
CA SER A 252 -26.19 17.81 -3.58
C SER A 252 -25.91 16.31 -3.72
N ILE A 253 -26.62 15.49 -2.95
CA ILE A 253 -26.49 14.03 -3.01
C ILE A 253 -27.42 13.47 -4.09
N ASP A 254 -26.86 12.69 -5.01
CA ASP A 254 -27.64 11.84 -5.94
C ASP A 254 -28.14 10.58 -5.20
N PRO A 255 -29.45 10.42 -4.98
CA PRO A 255 -29.99 9.27 -4.27
C PRO A 255 -29.78 7.92 -4.99
N LYS A 256 -29.28 7.93 -6.22
CA LYS A 256 -28.94 6.74 -7.01
C LYS A 256 -27.44 6.52 -7.13
N GLY A 257 -26.64 7.49 -6.79
CA GLY A 257 -25.18 7.42 -6.80
C GLY A 257 -24.66 6.34 -5.85
N SER A 258 -23.48 5.83 -6.12
CA SER A 258 -22.82 4.83 -5.29
C SER A 258 -21.43 5.32 -4.91
N ARG A 259 -21.10 5.23 -3.65
CA ARG A 259 -19.77 5.46 -3.10
C ARG A 259 -18.82 4.35 -3.58
N GLY A 260 -17.58 4.68 -3.92
CA GLY A 260 -16.54 3.71 -4.27
C GLY A 260 -16.63 3.12 -5.69
N ALA A 261 -17.61 3.51 -6.52
CA ALA A 261 -17.86 2.96 -7.85
C ALA A 261 -17.98 1.42 -7.94
N TYR A 262 -18.30 0.77 -6.83
CA TYR A 262 -18.53 -0.68 -6.77
C TYR A 262 -19.92 -1.01 -7.34
N GLY A 263 -19.95 -1.82 -8.40
CA GLY A 263 -21.15 -2.00 -9.20
C GLY A 263 -22.24 -2.86 -8.55
N SER A 264 -21.85 -4.03 -7.99
CA SER A 264 -22.81 -5.04 -7.55
C SER A 264 -22.83 -5.23 -6.04
N PHE A 265 -21.68 -5.24 -5.38
CA PHE A 265 -21.59 -5.24 -3.93
C PHE A 265 -20.84 -3.99 -3.47
N PRO A 266 -21.49 -3.07 -2.73
CA PRO A 266 -20.88 -1.78 -2.34
C PRO A 266 -19.73 -1.94 -1.36
N THR A 267 -18.99 -0.84 -1.14
CA THR A 267 -18.08 -0.66 0.00
C THR A 267 -18.84 -0.68 1.33
N MET A 268 -18.12 -0.70 2.43
CA MET A 268 -18.64 -0.75 3.80
C MET A 268 -17.97 0.36 4.62
N GLY A 269 -18.68 1.43 4.90
CA GLY A 269 -18.08 2.64 5.48
C GLY A 269 -16.97 3.22 4.59
N GLY A 270 -17.09 3.08 3.26
CA GLY A 270 -16.08 3.48 2.29
C GLY A 270 -14.89 2.52 2.17
N PHE A 271 -14.87 1.40 2.90
CA PHE A 271 -13.82 0.38 2.82
C PHE A 271 -14.27 -0.82 1.99
N ASP A 272 -13.31 -1.48 1.34
CA ASP A 272 -13.56 -2.73 0.64
C ASP A 272 -13.96 -3.84 1.62
N GLN A 273 -14.86 -4.74 1.21
CA GLN A 273 -15.30 -5.86 2.07
C GLN A 273 -14.14 -6.76 2.54
N MET A 274 -13.04 -6.81 1.76
CA MET A 274 -11.86 -7.60 2.12
C MET A 274 -11.12 -7.03 3.34
N SER A 275 -11.22 -5.71 3.58
CA SER A 275 -10.56 -4.99 4.68
C SER A 275 -11.51 -4.60 5.81
N ALA A 276 -12.77 -4.26 5.50
CA ALA A 276 -13.75 -3.73 6.44
C ALA A 276 -14.16 -4.73 7.51
N LYS A 277 -14.27 -6.02 7.15
CA LYS A 277 -14.82 -7.07 8.01
C LYS A 277 -13.82 -7.56 9.04
N VAL A 278 -14.19 -7.51 10.32
CA VAL A 278 -13.44 -8.15 11.40
C VAL A 278 -13.51 -9.68 11.24
N GLY A 279 -12.34 -10.32 11.17
CA GLY A 279 -12.22 -11.75 10.89
C GLY A 279 -12.40 -12.12 9.41
N GLY A 280 -12.45 -11.15 8.50
CA GLY A 280 -12.53 -11.33 7.05
C GLY A 280 -11.21 -11.69 6.38
N LEU A 281 -11.09 -11.39 5.07
CA LEU A 281 -9.91 -11.78 4.29
C LEU A 281 -8.62 -11.15 4.79
N TRP A 282 -8.61 -9.85 5.06
CA TRP A 282 -7.41 -9.20 5.59
C TRP A 282 -6.93 -9.87 6.87
N ASP A 283 -7.83 -10.12 7.81
CA ASP A 283 -7.52 -10.82 9.05
C ASP A 283 -7.10 -12.29 8.81
N SER A 284 -7.59 -12.94 7.74
CA SER A 284 -7.13 -14.26 7.34
C SER A 284 -5.67 -14.25 6.87
N MET A 285 -5.27 -13.25 6.08
CA MET A 285 -3.87 -13.06 5.66
C MET A 285 -2.95 -12.77 6.86
N LEU A 286 -3.39 -11.89 7.77
CA LEU A 286 -2.65 -11.57 8.99
C LEU A 286 -2.53 -12.78 9.93
N GLY A 287 -3.57 -13.62 10.01
CA GLY A 287 -3.57 -14.88 10.78
C GLY A 287 -2.57 -15.92 10.27
N GLU A 288 -2.10 -15.79 9.04
CA GLU A 288 -0.99 -16.59 8.51
C GLU A 288 0.40 -16.02 8.87
N GLY A 289 0.46 -14.85 9.52
CA GLY A 289 1.69 -14.11 9.77
C GLY A 289 2.21 -13.39 8.53
N ARG A 290 1.37 -13.15 7.53
CA ARG A 290 1.73 -12.43 6.31
C ARG A 290 1.78 -10.94 6.58
N HIS A 291 2.80 -10.30 6.07
CA HIS A 291 2.87 -8.85 5.91
C HIS A 291 2.01 -8.47 4.70
N TRP A 292 0.75 -8.14 4.97
CA TRP A 292 -0.25 -7.73 3.98
C TRP A 292 -0.97 -6.49 4.50
N TRP A 293 -0.65 -5.36 3.90
CA TRP A 293 -1.02 -4.05 4.41
C TRP A 293 -2.24 -3.49 3.70
N ILE A 294 -2.88 -2.50 4.29
CA ILE A 294 -3.93 -1.73 3.63
C ILE A 294 -3.53 -0.27 3.47
N THR A 295 -4.08 0.34 2.42
CA THR A 295 -3.95 1.76 2.08
C THR A 295 -5.33 2.37 1.80
N SER A 296 -5.40 3.68 1.62
CA SER A 296 -6.57 4.40 1.10
C SER A 296 -6.14 5.38 0.02
N THR A 297 -6.94 5.54 -1.02
CA THR A 297 -6.58 6.29 -2.22
C THR A 297 -7.75 7.11 -2.75
N SER A 298 -7.47 7.99 -3.72
CA SER A 298 -8.52 8.74 -4.42
C SER A 298 -8.98 8.09 -5.71
N ASP A 299 -8.11 7.32 -6.38
CA ASP A 299 -8.33 6.82 -7.74
C ASP A 299 -8.84 7.97 -8.65
N SER A 300 -8.15 9.11 -8.56
CA SER A 300 -8.63 10.38 -9.11
C SER A 300 -8.49 10.43 -10.62
N HIS A 301 -9.60 10.50 -11.35
CA HIS A 301 -9.70 10.70 -12.80
C HIS A 301 -10.33 12.04 -13.13
N VAL A 302 -11.57 12.25 -12.65
CA VAL A 302 -12.36 13.46 -12.86
C VAL A 302 -13.01 13.85 -11.55
N ASN A 303 -12.69 15.04 -11.05
CA ASN A 303 -13.22 15.53 -9.78
C ASN A 303 -14.75 15.69 -9.85
N TRP A 304 -15.44 15.42 -8.76
CA TRP A 304 -16.89 15.52 -8.66
C TRP A 304 -17.44 16.90 -9.03
N ARG A 305 -16.69 17.98 -8.80
CA ARG A 305 -17.07 19.34 -9.18
C ARG A 305 -17.07 19.56 -10.69
N ASP A 306 -16.31 18.74 -11.43
CA ASP A 306 -16.25 18.73 -12.89
C ASP A 306 -17.14 17.62 -13.49
N GLY A 307 -17.98 16.99 -12.64
CA GLY A 307 -18.97 15.97 -13.05
C GLY A 307 -18.46 14.54 -13.01
N GLY A 308 -17.31 14.30 -12.38
CA GLY A 308 -16.78 12.96 -12.12
C GLY A 308 -17.28 12.34 -10.81
N SER A 309 -16.65 11.26 -10.41
CA SER A 309 -16.96 10.52 -9.17
C SER A 309 -15.86 10.61 -8.12
N ASP A 310 -14.85 11.47 -8.34
CA ASP A 310 -13.61 11.43 -7.58
C ASP A 310 -13.42 12.69 -6.74
N PHE A 311 -12.77 12.49 -5.61
CA PHE A 311 -12.12 13.56 -4.89
C PHE A 311 -10.72 13.82 -5.49
N TRP A 312 -10.17 15.02 -5.30
CA TRP A 312 -8.76 15.26 -5.53
C TRP A 312 -7.91 14.40 -4.59
N PRO A 313 -6.66 14.07 -4.97
CA PRO A 313 -5.74 13.39 -4.06
C PRO A 313 -5.64 14.11 -2.71
N GLY A 314 -5.95 13.40 -1.63
CA GLY A 314 -5.97 13.94 -0.27
C GLY A 314 -7.18 14.81 0.11
N GLU A 315 -8.13 15.07 -0.78
CA GLU A 315 -9.35 15.82 -0.44
C GLU A 315 -10.23 15.05 0.56
N TYR A 316 -10.28 13.71 0.42
CA TYR A 316 -11.11 12.85 1.25
C TYR A 316 -10.33 11.71 1.90
N SER A 317 -9.66 10.87 1.13
CA SER A 317 -8.88 9.73 1.61
C SER A 317 -7.40 10.09 1.72
N LYS A 318 -6.71 9.59 2.76
CA LYS A 318 -5.26 9.75 2.93
C LYS A 318 -4.63 8.48 3.48
N THR A 319 -3.52 8.07 2.87
CA THR A 319 -2.59 7.07 3.41
C THR A 319 -1.46 7.80 4.13
N TYR A 320 -1.37 7.64 5.44
CA TYR A 320 -0.28 8.20 6.23
C TYR A 320 0.84 7.18 6.41
N VAL A 321 2.07 7.58 6.08
CA VAL A 321 3.27 6.75 6.25
C VAL A 321 4.18 7.38 7.31
N LYS A 322 4.66 6.57 8.27
CA LYS A 322 5.67 7.00 9.24
C LYS A 322 7.03 6.93 8.60
N ALA A 323 7.58 8.09 8.21
CA ALA A 323 8.82 8.16 7.44
C ALA A 323 9.53 9.52 7.61
N GLU A 324 10.81 9.55 7.26
CA GLU A 324 11.47 10.79 6.85
C GLU A 324 10.95 11.22 5.47
N LYS A 325 10.88 12.52 5.18
CA LYS A 325 10.32 13.02 3.91
C LYS A 325 11.31 12.82 2.75
N THR A 326 11.55 11.55 2.40
CA THR A 326 12.38 11.12 1.26
C THR A 326 11.68 10.00 0.50
N HIS A 327 11.95 9.87 -0.81
CA HIS A 327 11.40 8.77 -1.62
C HIS A 327 11.74 7.41 -1.01
N ALA A 328 12.99 7.20 -0.60
CA ALA A 328 13.45 5.92 -0.08
C ALA A 328 12.73 5.52 1.22
N ASP A 329 12.56 6.46 2.16
CA ASP A 329 11.97 6.13 3.47
C ASP A 329 10.45 6.00 3.42
N ILE A 330 9.78 6.77 2.54
CA ILE A 330 8.34 6.62 2.28
C ILE A 330 8.07 5.25 1.67
N LEU A 331 8.85 4.84 0.65
CA LEU A 331 8.69 3.53 0.01
C LEU A 331 8.97 2.38 0.98
N ASP A 332 9.99 2.53 1.84
CA ASP A 332 10.30 1.59 2.93
C ASP A 332 9.16 1.53 3.96
N GLY A 333 8.55 2.67 4.28
CA GLY A 333 7.38 2.74 5.15
C GLY A 333 6.17 2.01 4.59
N LEU A 334 5.88 2.20 3.30
CA LEU A 334 4.83 1.48 2.58
C LEU A 334 5.10 -0.03 2.56
N ARG A 335 6.32 -0.43 2.21
CA ARG A 335 6.76 -1.83 2.14
C ARG A 335 6.62 -2.56 3.48
N ASN A 336 6.88 -1.87 4.58
CA ASN A 336 6.87 -2.45 5.92
C ASN A 336 5.61 -2.13 6.73
N GLY A 337 4.57 -1.56 6.11
CA GLY A 337 3.27 -1.33 6.75
C GLY A 337 3.28 -0.31 7.88
N ARG A 338 4.28 0.59 7.94
CA ARG A 338 4.28 1.72 8.87
C ARG A 338 3.26 2.76 8.43
N VAL A 339 2.00 2.33 8.37
CA VAL A 339 0.91 3.02 7.71
C VAL A 339 -0.35 2.99 8.54
N PHE A 340 -1.07 4.11 8.56
CA PHE A 340 -2.49 4.15 8.87
C PHE A 340 -3.25 4.89 7.76
N VAL A 341 -4.54 4.64 7.66
CA VAL A 341 -5.42 5.27 6.67
C VAL A 341 -6.57 5.99 7.34
N THR A 342 -7.05 7.06 6.72
CA THR A 342 -8.19 7.84 7.22
C THR A 342 -9.02 8.41 6.08
N THR A 343 -10.30 8.63 6.35
CA THR A 343 -11.23 9.35 5.46
C THR A 343 -11.68 10.63 6.13
N GLY A 344 -11.96 11.67 5.32
CA GLY A 344 -12.55 12.95 5.75
C GLY A 344 -11.74 13.73 6.77
N ASP A 345 -10.44 13.52 6.84
CA ASP A 345 -9.54 14.14 7.83
C ASP A 345 -9.95 13.88 9.30
N LEU A 346 -10.54 12.70 9.58
CA LEU A 346 -10.99 12.34 10.93
C LEU A 346 -9.84 12.37 11.95
N ILE A 347 -8.66 11.88 11.56
CA ILE A 347 -7.41 12.01 12.31
C ILE A 347 -6.23 12.30 11.35
N ASN A 348 -5.17 12.90 11.85
CA ASN A 348 -3.95 13.15 11.06
C ASN A 348 -2.65 12.60 11.69
N GLU A 349 -2.73 12.01 12.87
CA GLU A 349 -1.64 11.25 13.50
C GLU A 349 -2.23 10.06 14.26
N LEU A 350 -1.53 8.91 14.20
CA LEU A 350 -1.88 7.71 14.95
C LEU A 350 -0.63 6.94 15.36
N ASP A 351 -0.28 7.03 16.63
CA ASP A 351 0.78 6.21 17.21
C ASP A 351 0.16 5.06 18.02
N VAL A 352 0.37 3.83 17.56
CA VAL A 352 0.01 2.63 18.30
C VAL A 352 1.30 1.93 18.69
N THR A 353 1.46 1.63 19.98
CA THR A 353 2.61 0.91 20.48
C THR A 353 2.19 -0.23 21.38
N ALA A 354 2.86 -1.37 21.23
CA ALA A 354 2.74 -2.52 22.09
C ALA A 354 4.03 -2.70 22.91
N GLN A 355 3.93 -2.88 24.22
CA GLN A 355 5.06 -3.08 25.12
C GLN A 355 4.82 -4.27 26.02
N ALA A 356 5.73 -5.24 25.98
CA ALA A 356 5.71 -6.37 26.91
C ALA A 356 6.10 -5.91 28.33
N VAL A 357 5.24 -6.24 29.31
CA VAL A 357 5.48 -5.94 30.73
C VAL A 357 6.19 -7.13 31.37
N GLY A 358 7.51 -7.10 31.44
CA GLY A 358 8.29 -8.15 32.08
C GLY A 358 8.22 -8.08 33.62
N LYS A 359 8.20 -9.24 34.26
CA LYS A 359 8.29 -9.33 35.74
C LYS A 359 9.69 -9.08 36.29
N SER A 360 10.71 -8.96 35.43
CA SER A 360 12.10 -8.74 35.80
C SER A 360 12.56 -7.30 35.44
N PRO A 361 13.21 -6.58 36.40
CA PRO A 361 13.75 -5.23 36.14
C PRO A 361 14.78 -5.17 35.00
N ALA A 362 15.45 -6.31 34.73
CA ALA A 362 16.50 -6.41 33.69
C ALA A 362 15.93 -6.28 32.25
N HIS A 363 14.60 -6.36 32.05
CA HIS A 363 13.95 -6.25 30.75
C HIS A 363 13.19 -4.91 30.52
N ALA A 364 13.16 -4.04 31.54
CA ALA A 364 12.39 -2.80 31.48
C ALA A 364 13.00 -1.73 30.54
N GLU A 365 14.26 -1.82 30.18
CA GLU A 365 14.99 -0.80 29.43
C GLU A 365 15.55 -1.24 28.04
N SER A 366 15.30 -2.49 27.61
CA SER A 366 15.75 -2.92 26.28
C SER A 366 14.77 -2.47 25.19
N ASN A 367 15.26 -1.81 24.15
CA ASN A 367 14.48 -1.42 22.95
C ASN A 367 13.79 -2.60 22.24
N GLY A 368 14.05 -3.86 22.63
CA GLY A 368 13.41 -5.06 22.08
C GLY A 368 12.02 -5.40 22.65
N ASN A 369 11.56 -4.67 23.68
CA ASN A 369 10.28 -4.95 24.35
C ASN A 369 9.11 -4.05 23.87
N ARG A 370 9.31 -3.30 22.80
CA ARG A 370 8.30 -2.38 22.24
C ARG A 370 8.26 -2.53 20.73
N ALA A 371 7.05 -2.45 20.17
CA ALA A 371 6.81 -2.41 18.73
C ALA A 371 5.73 -1.37 18.41
N SER A 372 5.78 -0.83 17.20
CA SER A 372 4.85 0.13 16.62
C SER A 372 4.12 -0.46 15.40
N ILE A 373 3.22 0.30 14.78
CA ILE A 373 2.51 -0.08 13.54
C ILE A 373 3.52 -0.60 12.49
N GLY A 374 3.23 -1.78 11.91
CA GLY A 374 4.07 -2.45 10.92
C GLY A 374 5.20 -3.32 11.52
N GLU A 375 5.41 -3.27 12.83
CA GLU A 375 6.51 -3.98 13.51
C GLU A 375 6.05 -5.23 14.23
N THR A 376 7.02 -6.01 14.71
CA THR A 376 6.80 -7.24 15.48
C THR A 376 7.36 -7.10 16.90
N LEU A 377 6.50 -7.28 17.90
CA LEU A 377 6.86 -7.40 19.30
C LEU A 377 7.26 -8.85 19.61
N ASN A 378 8.48 -9.07 20.10
CA ASN A 378 8.90 -10.38 20.58
C ASN A 378 8.66 -10.50 22.09
N ILE A 379 7.85 -11.48 22.49
CA ILE A 379 7.41 -11.68 23.87
C ILE A 379 8.09 -12.96 24.43
N PRO A 380 8.81 -12.90 25.56
CA PRO A 380 9.41 -14.10 26.17
C PRO A 380 8.35 -15.11 26.63
N LYS A 381 8.45 -16.38 26.20
CA LYS A 381 7.49 -17.46 26.54
C LYS A 381 7.37 -17.78 28.03
N LYS A 382 8.41 -17.52 28.82
CA LYS A 382 8.55 -18.10 30.18
C LYS A 382 7.61 -17.54 31.23
N ASP A 383 6.89 -16.44 31.00
CA ASP A 383 6.22 -15.74 32.11
C ASP A 383 4.76 -15.35 31.83
N GLY A 384 4.16 -15.73 30.66
CA GLY A 384 2.83 -15.24 30.31
C GLY A 384 2.83 -13.72 30.41
N SER A 385 3.43 -13.04 29.46
CA SER A 385 3.67 -11.60 29.57
C SER A 385 2.39 -10.83 29.35
N ASP A 386 2.10 -9.88 30.22
CA ASP A 386 1.13 -8.83 29.94
C ASP A 386 1.70 -7.93 28.83
N VAL A 387 0.85 -7.45 27.94
CA VAL A 387 1.23 -6.46 26.92
C VAL A 387 0.39 -5.21 27.11
N THR A 388 1.05 -4.09 27.29
CA THR A 388 0.40 -2.77 27.37
C THR A 388 0.43 -2.10 26.00
N PHE A 389 -0.76 -1.76 25.52
CA PHE A 389 -0.98 -0.96 24.31
C PHE A 389 -1.17 0.49 24.72
N THR A 390 -0.49 1.39 24.01
CA THR A 390 -0.76 2.82 24.04
C THR A 390 -1.21 3.24 22.64
N ILE A 391 -2.43 3.74 22.54
CA ILE A 391 -3.00 4.29 21.30
C ILE A 391 -3.08 5.80 21.51
N ARG A 392 -2.35 6.54 20.70
CA ARG A 392 -2.36 8.00 20.74
C ARG A 392 -2.71 8.51 19.35
N PHE A 393 -3.79 9.26 19.25
CA PHE A 393 -4.24 9.82 17.98
C PHE A 393 -4.47 11.33 18.12
N LYS A 394 -4.35 12.04 17.00
CA LYS A 394 -4.63 13.47 16.91
C LYS A 394 -5.91 13.66 16.11
N ASP A 395 -6.93 14.16 16.82
CA ASP A 395 -8.20 14.60 16.24
C ASP A 395 -8.09 16.11 16.01
N PRO A 396 -7.90 16.57 14.77
CA PRO A 396 -7.64 17.98 14.50
C PRO A 396 -8.89 18.84 14.76
N ASN A 397 -8.70 20.02 15.36
CA ASN A 397 -9.77 21.00 15.51
C ASN A 397 -9.97 21.87 14.25
N ALA A 398 -9.46 21.42 13.10
CA ALA A 398 -9.60 22.08 11.81
C ALA A 398 -10.85 21.59 11.06
N VAL A 399 -11.37 22.42 10.17
CA VAL A 399 -12.41 22.02 9.24
C VAL A 399 -11.78 21.19 8.12
N ASN A 400 -12.45 20.11 7.72
CA ASN A 400 -12.09 19.30 6.56
C ASN A 400 -12.51 19.98 5.24
N SER A 401 -12.29 19.31 4.11
CA SER A 401 -12.63 19.82 2.77
C SER A 401 -14.13 20.04 2.54
N HIS A 402 -14.97 19.41 3.34
CA HIS A 402 -16.42 19.60 3.31
C HIS A 402 -16.90 20.79 4.18
N GLY A 403 -16.02 21.33 5.05
CA GLY A 403 -16.37 22.40 6.00
C GLY A 403 -16.86 21.88 7.36
N ASP A 404 -16.80 20.57 7.60
CA ASP A 404 -17.12 19.95 8.88
C ASP A 404 -15.86 19.84 9.76
N THR A 405 -16.06 19.80 11.09
CA THR A 405 -15.03 19.43 12.06
C THR A 405 -15.40 18.07 12.66
N PRO A 406 -15.03 16.96 11.98
CA PRO A 406 -15.38 15.63 12.46
C PRO A 406 -14.70 15.35 13.80
N LYS A 407 -15.30 14.47 14.61
CA LYS A 407 -14.76 14.03 15.90
C LYS A 407 -14.75 12.53 15.98
N VAL A 408 -13.66 11.98 16.50
CA VAL A 408 -13.59 10.55 16.81
C VAL A 408 -14.57 10.23 17.93
N ASN A 409 -15.55 9.35 17.64
CA ASN A 409 -16.54 8.90 18.62
C ASN A 409 -16.13 7.60 19.31
N ARG A 410 -15.41 6.73 18.59
CA ARG A 410 -14.99 5.44 19.12
C ARG A 410 -13.68 4.94 18.49
N VAL A 411 -12.90 4.22 19.29
CA VAL A 411 -11.72 3.47 18.87
C VAL A 411 -11.86 2.01 19.30
N ASP A 412 -11.66 1.09 18.36
CA ASP A 412 -11.68 -0.35 18.58
C ASP A 412 -10.25 -0.91 18.55
N LEU A 413 -9.89 -1.74 19.52
CA LEU A 413 -8.70 -2.59 19.48
C LEU A 413 -9.12 -3.99 19.02
N ILE A 414 -8.59 -4.42 17.89
CA ILE A 414 -8.89 -5.69 17.22
C ILE A 414 -7.69 -6.61 17.37
N MET A 415 -7.91 -7.89 17.70
CA MET A 415 -6.87 -8.89 17.85
C MET A 415 -7.28 -10.19 17.17
N GLY A 416 -6.32 -10.87 16.52
CA GLY A 416 -6.45 -12.21 15.98
C GLY A 416 -5.20 -13.05 16.29
N GLU A 417 -5.37 -14.38 16.35
CA GLU A 417 -4.24 -15.31 16.50
C GLU A 417 -3.50 -15.48 15.17
N VAL A 418 -2.18 -15.66 15.23
CA VAL A 418 -1.34 -16.08 14.11
C VAL A 418 -1.17 -17.60 14.22
N THR A 419 -1.84 -18.32 13.32
CA THR A 419 -1.87 -19.79 13.32
C THR A 419 -1.03 -20.42 12.22
N GLY A 420 -0.42 -19.59 11.37
CA GLY A 420 0.39 -20.02 10.23
C GLY A 420 -0.40 -20.21 8.94
N LYS A 421 0.30 -20.59 7.87
CA LYS A 421 -0.27 -20.68 6.53
C LYS A 421 -1.42 -21.69 6.43
N VAL A 422 -2.52 -21.28 5.80
CA VAL A 422 -3.68 -22.15 5.57
C VAL A 422 -3.43 -23.11 4.40
N GLU A 423 -3.95 -24.34 4.50
CA GLU A 423 -3.88 -25.32 3.40
C GLU A 423 -4.80 -24.90 2.24
N ASN A 424 -6.03 -24.50 2.55
CA ASN A 424 -6.97 -23.99 1.55
C ASN A 424 -6.71 -22.51 1.28
N ARG A 425 -6.05 -22.23 0.16
CA ARG A 425 -5.69 -20.85 -0.22
C ARG A 425 -6.87 -19.93 -0.53
N SER A 426 -8.07 -20.48 -0.70
CA SER A 426 -9.31 -19.71 -0.84
C SER A 426 -9.93 -19.31 0.50
N THR A 427 -9.31 -19.66 1.64
CA THR A 427 -9.79 -19.25 2.98
C THR A 427 -9.80 -17.72 3.09
N ALA A 428 -10.95 -17.18 3.47
CA ALA A 428 -11.18 -15.74 3.55
C ALA A 428 -11.67 -15.31 4.95
N SER A 429 -11.30 -16.05 5.97
CA SER A 429 -11.69 -15.73 7.36
C SER A 429 -10.65 -16.17 8.37
N ASN A 430 -10.53 -15.39 9.44
CA ASN A 430 -9.83 -15.75 10.67
C ASN A 430 -10.84 -15.71 11.84
N PRO A 431 -11.43 -16.85 12.24
CA PRO A 431 -12.46 -16.87 13.26
C PRO A 431 -11.95 -16.51 14.68
N THR A 432 -10.64 -16.41 14.88
CA THR A 432 -10.05 -15.97 16.16
C THR A 432 -10.08 -14.45 16.32
N THR A 433 -10.28 -13.72 15.20
CA THR A 433 -10.24 -12.26 15.22
C THR A 433 -11.50 -11.68 15.83
N LYS A 434 -11.32 -10.74 16.74
CA LYS A 434 -12.40 -10.06 17.44
C LYS A 434 -11.98 -8.67 17.92
N VAL A 435 -12.96 -7.80 18.16
CA VAL A 435 -12.77 -6.57 18.93
C VAL A 435 -12.58 -6.96 20.39
N VAL A 436 -11.38 -6.73 20.94
CA VAL A 436 -11.02 -7.08 22.33
C VAL A 436 -11.30 -5.95 23.30
N ALA A 437 -11.35 -4.70 22.81
CA ALA A 437 -11.75 -3.53 23.59
C ALA A 437 -12.32 -2.44 22.68
N ARG A 438 -13.25 -1.66 23.20
CA ARG A 438 -13.81 -0.45 22.59
C ARG A 438 -13.64 0.70 23.55
N PHE A 439 -13.26 1.83 23.02
CA PHE A 439 -12.95 3.06 23.77
C PHE A 439 -13.73 4.23 23.19
N ASP A 440 -14.23 5.09 24.07
CA ASP A 440 -14.87 6.37 23.78
C ASP A 440 -14.24 7.49 24.61
N GLU A 441 -14.82 8.67 24.61
CA GLU A 441 -14.30 9.83 25.34
C GLU A 441 -14.14 9.60 26.86
N SER A 442 -14.85 8.63 27.45
CA SER A 442 -14.70 8.27 28.85
C SER A 442 -13.43 7.46 29.14
N ASN A 443 -12.76 6.92 28.11
CA ASN A 443 -11.65 6.01 28.23
C ASN A 443 -10.30 6.62 27.84
N TRP A 444 -10.27 7.76 27.14
CA TRP A 444 -9.01 8.41 26.78
C TRP A 444 -8.72 9.64 27.60
N LYS A 445 -7.44 9.91 27.73
CA LYS A 445 -6.96 11.17 28.30
C LYS A 445 -6.70 12.16 27.17
N GLN A 446 -7.40 13.30 27.19
CA GLN A 446 -7.20 14.35 26.22
C GLN A 446 -6.11 15.34 26.69
N ASP A 447 -5.23 15.72 25.76
CA ASP A 447 -4.23 16.78 25.92
C ASP A 447 -4.15 17.59 24.62
N GLY A 448 -4.85 18.74 24.59
CA GLY A 448 -5.06 19.52 23.36
C GLY A 448 -5.83 18.72 22.31
N GLU A 449 -5.24 18.54 21.13
CA GLU A 449 -5.80 17.75 20.02
C GLU A 449 -5.44 16.27 20.11
N TYR A 450 -4.66 15.85 21.12
CA TYR A 450 -4.25 14.47 21.30
C TYR A 450 -5.11 13.74 22.32
N MET A 451 -5.52 12.54 21.96
CA MET A 451 -6.20 11.57 22.82
C MET A 451 -5.27 10.38 23.03
N THR A 452 -5.16 9.92 24.28
CA THR A 452 -4.32 8.80 24.66
C THR A 452 -5.12 7.75 25.41
N ILE A 453 -5.12 6.52 24.88
CA ILE A 453 -5.72 5.33 25.46
C ILE A 453 -4.58 4.41 25.92
N THR A 454 -4.73 3.86 27.12
CA THR A 454 -3.83 2.79 27.61
C THR A 454 -4.65 1.56 27.95
N TYR A 455 -4.28 0.41 27.41
CA TYR A 455 -4.96 -0.87 27.64
C TYR A 455 -3.93 -1.98 27.86
N THR A 456 -4.14 -2.83 28.86
CA THR A 456 -3.25 -3.96 29.14
C THR A 456 -3.95 -5.27 28.91
N LEU A 457 -3.48 -6.02 27.91
CA LEU A 457 -3.88 -7.39 27.68
C LEU A 457 -3.08 -8.31 28.61
N LYS A 458 -3.79 -9.15 29.37
CA LYS A 458 -3.18 -10.04 30.34
C LYS A 458 -2.86 -11.40 29.73
N ASN A 459 -1.69 -11.97 30.13
CA ASN A 459 -1.29 -13.34 29.81
C ASN A 459 -1.36 -13.66 28.31
N VAL A 460 -0.64 -12.90 27.49
CA VAL A 460 -0.48 -13.22 26.04
C VAL A 460 0.29 -14.53 25.94
N ASP A 461 -0.37 -15.57 25.45
CA ASP A 461 0.12 -16.95 25.39
C ASP A 461 0.16 -17.55 23.97
N LYS A 462 -0.20 -16.76 22.96
CA LYS A 462 -0.21 -17.15 21.54
C LYS A 462 0.38 -16.07 20.66
N ASP A 463 1.00 -16.51 19.56
CA ASP A 463 1.36 -15.62 18.45
C ASP A 463 0.08 -14.96 17.92
N SER A 464 0.12 -13.65 17.75
CA SER A 464 -1.08 -12.87 17.44
C SER A 464 -0.71 -11.57 16.74
N TYR A 465 -1.72 -10.86 16.27
CA TYR A 465 -1.60 -9.49 15.79
C TYR A 465 -2.67 -8.62 16.43
N ILE A 466 -2.41 -7.33 16.50
CA ILE A 466 -3.39 -6.32 16.84
C ILE A 466 -3.46 -5.26 15.75
N ARG A 467 -4.62 -4.68 15.57
CA ARG A 467 -4.84 -3.48 14.76
C ARG A 467 -5.88 -2.57 15.40
N VAL A 468 -5.85 -1.30 15.03
CA VAL A 468 -6.77 -0.29 15.55
C VAL A 468 -7.68 0.20 14.45
N ARG A 469 -8.93 0.46 14.78
CA ARG A 469 -9.90 1.12 13.92
C ARG A 469 -10.68 2.14 14.74
N GLY A 470 -11.10 3.25 14.12
CA GLY A 470 -11.96 4.22 14.78
C GLY A 470 -12.91 4.90 13.80
N THR A 471 -13.95 5.55 14.33
CA THR A 471 -15.02 6.17 13.55
C THR A 471 -15.57 7.40 14.25
N ASN A 472 -16.21 8.30 13.47
CA ASN A 472 -17.03 9.41 13.97
C ASN A 472 -18.48 9.00 14.25
N THR A 473 -18.89 7.78 13.93
CA THR A 473 -20.27 7.29 14.07
C THR A 473 -20.47 6.44 15.32
N ASN A 474 -21.74 6.07 15.59
CA ASN A 474 -22.09 5.11 16.63
C ASN A 474 -22.12 3.65 16.13
N GLU A 475 -21.86 3.40 14.86
CA GLU A 475 -21.86 2.06 14.27
C GLU A 475 -20.75 1.19 14.88
N LEU A 476 -21.12 -0.01 15.34
CA LEU A 476 -20.14 -0.94 15.93
C LEU A 476 -19.23 -1.59 14.89
N GLU A 477 -19.74 -1.77 13.68
CA GLU A 477 -19.05 -2.30 12.49
C GLU A 477 -19.45 -1.43 11.30
N PRO A 478 -18.57 -1.22 10.31
CA PRO A 478 -18.98 -0.53 9.10
C PRO A 478 -20.09 -1.33 8.40
N SER A 479 -21.19 -0.66 8.08
CA SER A 479 -22.30 -1.24 7.32
C SER A 479 -22.05 -1.14 5.82
N VAL A 480 -22.79 -1.91 5.01
CA VAL A 480 -22.78 -1.80 3.56
C VAL A 480 -23.33 -0.44 3.16
N ASP A 481 -22.58 0.28 2.35
CA ASP A 481 -22.90 1.66 1.94
C ASP A 481 -24.18 1.67 1.07
N PRO A 482 -25.24 2.36 1.48
CA PRO A 482 -26.45 2.47 0.69
C PRO A 482 -26.26 3.44 -0.49
N LYS A 483 -27.10 3.32 -1.51
CA LYS A 483 -27.16 4.33 -2.57
C LYS A 483 -27.57 5.70 -1.99
N GLY A 484 -26.94 6.75 -2.50
CA GLY A 484 -27.16 8.11 -2.04
C GLY A 484 -26.57 8.40 -0.66
N GLU A 485 -25.57 7.66 -0.25
CA GLU A 485 -24.84 7.96 0.98
C GLU A 485 -23.96 9.20 0.81
N ASP A 486 -23.98 10.06 1.83
CA ASP A 486 -23.05 11.16 1.96
C ASP A 486 -21.75 10.66 2.62
N PRO A 487 -20.63 10.54 1.88
CA PRO A 487 -19.40 9.96 2.41
C PRO A 487 -18.83 10.74 3.60
N TRP A 488 -19.18 12.01 3.78
CA TRP A 488 -18.72 12.85 4.88
C TRP A 488 -19.37 12.56 6.23
N LYS A 489 -20.42 11.73 6.25
CA LYS A 489 -21.16 11.38 7.48
C LYS A 489 -20.67 10.09 8.12
N ASP A 490 -19.96 9.24 7.37
CA ASP A 490 -19.45 7.95 7.80
C ASP A 490 -17.93 7.86 7.57
N LEU A 491 -17.17 8.35 8.54
CA LEU A 491 -15.73 8.47 8.47
C LEU A 491 -15.05 7.42 9.34
N TRP A 492 -13.99 6.82 8.82
CA TRP A 492 -13.22 5.78 9.48
C TRP A 492 -11.72 6.00 9.36
N PHE A 493 -10.97 5.46 10.32
CA PHE A 493 -9.53 5.27 10.23
C PHE A 493 -9.14 3.85 10.65
N TYR A 494 -8.08 3.30 10.03
CA TYR A 494 -7.55 1.97 10.33
C TYR A 494 -6.03 2.04 10.43
N SER A 495 -5.42 1.34 11.42
CA SER A 495 -3.99 1.09 11.42
C SER A 495 -3.66 -0.21 10.73
N ASN A 496 -2.48 -0.32 10.13
CA ASN A 496 -1.87 -1.61 9.88
C ASN A 496 -1.49 -2.29 11.22
N PRO A 497 -1.28 -3.62 11.23
CA PRO A 497 -1.12 -4.34 12.48
C PRO A 497 0.27 -4.18 13.13
N ILE A 498 0.30 -4.51 14.42
CA ILE A 498 1.50 -4.91 15.15
C ILE A 498 1.40 -6.41 15.36
N PHE A 499 2.42 -7.16 14.95
CA PHE A 499 2.51 -8.58 15.26
C PHE A 499 3.13 -8.82 16.64
N MET A 500 2.74 -9.90 17.30
CA MET A 500 3.26 -10.31 18.60
C MET A 500 3.67 -11.78 18.52
N ASN A 501 4.96 -12.05 18.65
CA ASN A 501 5.53 -13.38 18.57
C ASN A 501 6.06 -13.84 19.92
N LEU A 502 5.68 -15.01 20.36
CA LEU A 502 6.20 -15.66 21.55
C LEU A 502 7.54 -16.35 21.25
N LYS A 503 8.60 -15.99 21.94
CA LYS A 503 9.96 -16.54 21.78
C LYS A 503 10.49 -17.26 23.02
#